data_4a09dee153bab06225254f688cdd5c67
#
_entry.id   4a09dee153bab06225254f688cdd5c67
#
_cell.length_a   1.000
_cell.length_b   1.000
_cell.length_c   1.000
_cell.angle_alpha   90.00
_cell.angle_beta   90.00
_cell.angle_gamma   90.00
#
_symmetry.space_group_name_H-M   'P 1'
#
loop_
_entity.id
_entity.type
_entity.pdbx_description
1 polymer ?
#
loop_
_entity_poly.entity_id
_entity_poly.type
_entity_poly.pdbx_seq_one_letter_code
_entity_poly.pdbx_strand_id
1 'polypeptide(L)'
;KNFRGTDHYLYLEDIIISPKHAPKARIEYEKDYKTKGINHESRVFNVDDNLYEISNNMEQYKGYRISEIDPIAGTVTFTNGEVIHRGDVVGDVSEKDMRRVQIRETIKSHLEKEEDLFNRGIKTLSLFFIDEVAKYRQYDEDGEEILGEYGQIFEQEYNDIVKEYITKLETSYQKYLKDIAVKDTHKGYFSIDKKGHAIDSKIKRGADFSDDISAYDLILKNKERLLSFDEPTRFIFSHSALREGWDNPNVFQICTLKHSDSTTGKRQEVGRGLRLCVNQDGFRMDEQSVGKSLVHKINKPTV
;
A
#
# COMPACT_ATOMS: atom_id res chain seq x y z
N LYS A 1 13.54 -19.60 27.78
CA LYS A 1 13.67 -18.74 26.57
C LYS A 1 12.49 -17.79 26.61
N ASN A 2 12.73 -16.58 27.11
CA ASN A 2 11.70 -15.56 27.25
C ASN A 2 11.47 -14.92 25.89
N PHE A 3 10.44 -15.34 25.18
CA PHE A 3 9.73 -14.45 24.30
C PHE A 3 8.96 -13.49 25.22
N ARG A 4 9.52 -12.34 25.52
CA ARG A 4 8.74 -11.19 25.91
C ARG A 4 8.09 -10.68 24.63
N GLY A 5 6.90 -11.17 24.31
CA GLY A 5 5.98 -10.47 23.46
C GLY A 5 5.76 -9.12 24.13
N THR A 6 6.11 -8.06 23.45
CA THR A 6 5.73 -6.72 23.86
C THR A 6 4.26 -6.59 23.47
N ASP A 7 3.36 -6.66 24.46
CA ASP A 7 1.91 -6.61 24.28
C ASP A 7 1.43 -5.21 23.89
N HIS A 8 2.25 -4.40 23.22
CA HIS A 8 1.93 -3.04 22.86
C HIS A 8 1.93 -2.85 21.34
N TYR A 9 0.91 -2.22 20.83
CA TYR A 9 0.82 -1.84 19.43
C TYR A 9 1.40 -0.43 19.23
N LEU A 10 2.37 -0.27 18.32
CA LEU A 10 2.85 1.03 17.85
C LEU A 10 3.08 0.98 16.34
N TYR A 11 2.61 1.99 15.63
CA TYR A 11 2.87 2.17 14.22
C TYR A 11 3.35 3.61 13.96
N LEU A 12 4.60 3.75 13.50
CA LEU A 12 5.14 5.06 13.10
C LEU A 12 4.66 5.39 11.69
N GLU A 13 3.60 6.18 11.60
CA GLU A 13 2.99 6.55 10.32
C GLU A 13 3.86 7.50 9.51
N ASP A 14 4.43 8.54 10.16
CA ASP A 14 5.22 9.57 9.47
C ASP A 14 6.05 10.42 10.43
N ILE A 15 7.06 11.12 9.87
CA ILE A 15 7.82 12.16 10.56
C ILE A 15 7.59 13.50 9.86
N ILE A 16 6.99 14.44 10.59
CA ILE A 16 6.59 15.74 10.09
C ILE A 16 7.74 16.72 10.29
N ILE A 17 8.22 17.27 9.18
CA ILE A 17 9.31 18.25 9.16
C ILE A 17 8.73 19.63 8.86
N SER A 18 9.15 20.63 9.60
CA SER A 18 8.77 22.02 9.39
C SER A 18 10.01 22.93 9.51
N PRO A 19 10.17 23.95 8.65
CA PRO A 19 11.30 24.90 8.76
C PRO A 19 11.33 25.71 10.06
N LYS A 20 10.20 25.78 10.77
CA LYS A 20 10.03 26.64 11.95
C LYS A 20 9.94 25.89 13.28
N HIS A 21 9.83 24.57 13.23
CA HIS A 21 9.60 23.75 14.42
C HIS A 21 10.46 22.50 14.39
N ALA A 22 10.78 21.99 15.58
CA ALA A 22 11.40 20.68 15.71
C ALA A 22 10.58 19.59 15.02
N PRO A 23 11.20 18.52 14.51
CA PRO A 23 10.50 17.42 13.89
C PRO A 23 9.50 16.78 14.86
N LYS A 24 8.37 16.32 14.34
CA LYS A 24 7.31 15.65 15.09
C LYS A 24 7.04 14.29 14.48
N ALA A 25 6.59 13.33 15.27
CA ALA A 25 6.22 12.01 14.81
C ALA A 25 4.70 11.82 14.84
N ARG A 26 4.11 11.26 13.77
CA ARG A 26 2.75 10.76 13.80
C ARG A 26 2.81 9.28 14.12
N ILE A 27 2.24 8.91 15.26
CA ILE A 27 2.24 7.54 15.76
C ILE A 27 0.81 7.11 16.03
N GLU A 28 0.44 5.94 15.52
CA GLU A 28 -0.78 5.24 15.90
C GLU A 28 -0.44 4.28 17.06
N TYR A 29 -1.28 4.30 18.07
CA TYR A 29 -1.13 3.54 19.31
C TYR A 29 -2.50 3.13 19.86
N GLU A 30 -2.52 2.20 20.79
CA GLU A 30 -3.74 1.84 21.51
C GLU A 30 -4.03 2.81 22.64
N LYS A 31 -5.30 3.15 22.81
CA LYS A 31 -5.79 3.99 23.90
C LYS A 31 -7.01 3.38 24.55
N ASP A 32 -7.01 3.33 25.87
CA ASP A 32 -8.15 2.88 26.64
C ASP A 32 -9.18 4.01 26.85
N TYR A 33 -10.31 3.87 26.20
CA TYR A 33 -11.48 4.73 26.42
C TYR A 33 -12.41 4.03 27.39
N LYS A 34 -12.45 4.45 28.64
CA LYS A 34 -13.25 3.88 29.74
C LYS A 34 -14.67 3.43 29.37
N THR A 35 -15.26 4.04 28.34
CA THR A 35 -16.62 3.75 27.87
C THR A 35 -16.69 2.96 26.56
N LYS A 36 -15.61 2.95 25.77
CA LYS A 36 -15.57 2.36 24.41
C LYS A 36 -14.53 1.24 24.28
N GLY A 37 -13.81 0.92 25.36
CA GLY A 37 -12.72 -0.05 25.35
C GLY A 37 -11.45 0.49 24.67
N ILE A 38 -10.53 -0.44 24.36
CA ILE A 38 -9.26 -0.12 23.70
C ILE A 38 -9.51 0.08 22.20
N ASN A 39 -9.02 1.21 21.68
CA ASN A 39 -9.08 1.53 20.25
C ASN A 39 -7.76 2.13 19.78
N HIS A 40 -7.47 2.00 18.50
CA HIS A 40 -6.33 2.67 17.88
C HIS A 40 -6.61 4.16 17.73
N GLU A 41 -5.63 4.99 18.08
CA GLU A 41 -5.66 6.45 17.91
C GLU A 41 -4.35 6.91 17.25
N SER A 42 -4.46 7.67 16.17
CA SER A 42 -3.31 8.33 15.54
C SER A 42 -3.16 9.75 16.10
N ARG A 43 -1.95 10.09 16.52
CA ARG A 43 -1.63 11.41 17.09
C ARG A 43 -0.25 11.88 16.68
N VAL A 44 -0.08 13.22 16.66
CA VAL A 44 1.21 13.86 16.46
C VAL A 44 1.89 14.08 17.80
N PHE A 45 3.10 13.56 17.93
CA PHE A 45 3.94 13.59 19.12
C PHE A 45 5.15 14.50 18.94
N ASN A 46 5.59 15.08 20.04
CA ASN A 46 6.85 15.81 20.15
C ASN A 46 7.88 14.98 20.96
N VAL A 47 9.13 15.38 20.93
CA VAL A 47 10.13 14.91 21.91
C VAL A 47 9.61 15.20 23.33
N ASP A 48 9.89 14.33 24.27
CA ASP A 48 9.42 14.30 25.66
C ASP A 48 7.96 13.89 25.88
N ASP A 49 7.13 13.71 24.86
CA ASP A 49 5.80 13.15 25.03
C ASP A 49 5.87 11.72 25.58
N ASN A 50 4.96 11.40 26.52
CA ASN A 50 4.92 10.13 27.22
C ASN A 50 3.67 9.33 26.83
N LEU A 51 3.88 8.21 26.12
CA LEU A 51 2.78 7.38 25.63
C LEU A 51 1.94 6.78 26.76
N TYR A 52 2.55 6.45 27.91
CA TYR A 52 1.82 5.96 29.08
C TYR A 52 0.71 6.93 29.52
N GLU A 53 1.04 8.21 29.66
CA GLU A 53 0.08 9.23 30.05
C GLU A 53 -0.98 9.48 28.97
N ILE A 54 -0.55 9.52 27.71
CA ILE A 54 -1.40 9.82 26.55
C ILE A 54 -2.37 8.69 26.24
N SER A 55 -1.99 7.44 26.50
CA SER A 55 -2.83 6.24 26.29
C SER A 55 -3.88 6.00 27.38
N ASN A 56 -4.00 6.90 28.35
CA ASN A 56 -4.80 6.75 29.58
C ASN A 56 -4.22 5.70 30.54
N ASN A 57 -2.90 5.73 30.72
CA ASN A 57 -2.11 4.91 31.62
C ASN A 57 -2.14 3.39 31.29
N MET A 58 -2.12 3.05 30.01
CA MET A 58 -1.98 1.65 29.61
C MET A 58 -0.58 1.13 29.98
N GLU A 59 -0.52 0.08 30.78
CA GLU A 59 0.72 -0.45 31.36
C GLU A 59 1.76 -0.88 30.32
N GLN A 60 1.34 -1.34 29.12
CA GLN A 60 2.23 -1.69 28.02
C GLN A 60 3.08 -0.53 27.50
N TYR A 61 2.67 0.71 27.71
CA TYR A 61 3.44 1.90 27.30
C TYR A 61 4.28 2.51 28.42
N LYS A 62 4.45 1.81 29.52
CA LYS A 62 5.29 2.26 30.61
C LYS A 62 6.76 2.32 30.17
N GLY A 63 7.39 3.50 30.30
CA GLY A 63 8.75 3.76 29.81
C GLY A 63 8.83 4.23 28.34
N TYR A 64 7.71 4.35 27.65
CA TYR A 64 7.66 4.88 26.28
C TYR A 64 7.50 6.42 26.29
N ARG A 65 8.57 7.11 26.64
CA ARG A 65 8.73 8.55 26.44
C ARG A 65 9.63 8.78 25.24
N ILE A 66 9.25 9.66 24.32
CA ILE A 66 10.05 9.96 23.13
C ILE A 66 11.30 10.73 23.55
N SER A 67 12.48 10.14 23.29
CA SER A 67 13.77 10.78 23.54
C SER A 67 14.32 11.50 22.31
N GLU A 68 14.03 10.99 21.10
CA GLU A 68 14.54 11.54 19.85
C GLU A 68 13.59 11.26 18.70
N ILE A 69 13.49 12.23 17.77
CA ILE A 69 12.84 12.08 16.46
C ILE A 69 13.87 12.47 15.41
N ASP A 70 14.38 11.49 14.65
CA ASP A 70 15.36 11.70 13.58
C ASP A 70 14.68 11.65 12.21
N PRO A 71 14.49 12.80 11.54
CA PRO A 71 13.87 12.83 10.22
C PRO A 71 14.76 12.31 9.09
N ILE A 72 16.09 12.25 9.29
CA ILE A 72 17.04 11.75 8.28
C ILE A 72 17.06 10.23 8.29
N ALA A 73 17.17 9.64 9.49
CA ALA A 73 17.09 8.20 9.67
C ALA A 73 15.65 7.66 9.54
N GLY A 74 14.65 8.54 9.66
CA GLY A 74 13.24 8.14 9.66
C GLY A 74 12.86 7.38 10.93
N THR A 75 13.41 7.75 12.10
CA THR A 75 13.24 6.97 13.33
C THR A 75 12.70 7.81 14.49
N VAL A 76 12.03 7.12 15.41
CA VAL A 76 11.68 7.60 16.74
C VAL A 76 12.34 6.69 17.77
N THR A 77 13.09 7.29 18.71
CA THR A 77 13.72 6.59 19.82
C THR A 77 12.99 6.91 21.12
N PHE A 78 12.76 5.87 21.93
CA PHE A 78 12.14 6.00 23.24
C PHE A 78 13.17 5.89 24.37
N THR A 79 12.83 6.41 25.55
CA THR A 79 13.73 6.39 26.73
C THR A 79 14.04 4.98 27.24
N ASN A 80 13.23 3.98 26.92
CA ASN A 80 13.50 2.57 27.19
C ASN A 80 14.51 1.93 26.23
N GLY A 81 15.01 2.69 25.24
CA GLY A 81 16.00 2.24 24.24
C GLY A 81 15.38 1.62 22.98
N GLU A 82 14.05 1.53 22.89
CA GLU A 82 13.39 1.04 21.69
C GLU A 82 13.42 2.10 20.58
N VAL A 83 13.60 1.63 19.33
CA VAL A 83 13.65 2.46 18.13
C VAL A 83 12.65 1.90 17.13
N ILE A 84 11.78 2.76 16.60
CA ILE A 84 10.85 2.40 15.54
C ILE A 84 11.14 3.23 14.29
N HIS A 85 11.02 2.60 13.10
CA HIS A 85 11.23 3.26 11.82
C HIS A 85 9.90 3.67 11.19
N ARG A 86 9.93 4.70 10.34
CA ARG A 86 8.76 5.12 9.57
C ARG A 86 8.24 3.94 8.71
N GLY A 87 6.96 3.66 8.86
CA GLY A 87 6.29 2.52 8.20
C GLY A 87 6.33 1.22 9.00
N ASP A 88 7.13 1.14 10.08
CA ASP A 88 7.18 -0.04 10.94
C ASP A 88 6.00 -0.08 11.91
N VAL A 89 5.50 -1.29 12.12
CA VAL A 89 4.57 -1.62 13.18
C VAL A 89 5.22 -2.61 14.13
N VAL A 90 5.14 -2.37 15.42
CA VAL A 90 5.72 -3.22 16.48
C VAL A 90 4.65 -3.61 17.50
N GLY A 91 4.86 -4.75 18.15
CA GLY A 91 3.99 -5.27 19.18
C GLY A 91 3.12 -6.47 18.75
N ASP A 92 2.08 -6.77 19.54
CA ASP A 92 1.10 -7.81 19.20
C ASP A 92 0.10 -7.23 18.19
N VAL A 93 0.37 -7.51 16.91
CA VAL A 93 -0.38 -6.94 15.79
C VAL A 93 -1.31 -8.00 15.24
N SER A 94 -2.61 -7.72 15.21
CA SER A 94 -3.55 -8.60 14.54
C SER A 94 -3.21 -8.73 13.05
N GLU A 95 -3.56 -9.87 12.44
CA GLU A 95 -3.37 -10.04 10.99
C GLU A 95 -4.06 -8.93 10.20
N LYS A 96 -5.23 -8.51 10.63
CA LYS A 96 -6.00 -7.42 10.03
C LYS A 96 -5.23 -6.09 10.06
N ASP A 97 -4.65 -5.72 11.21
CA ASP A 97 -3.88 -4.49 11.35
C ASP A 97 -2.62 -4.54 10.50
N MET A 98 -1.93 -5.68 10.48
CA MET A 98 -0.77 -5.89 9.62
C MET A 98 -1.15 -5.68 8.14
N ARG A 99 -2.26 -6.25 7.66
CA ARG A 99 -2.72 -6.07 6.28
C ARG A 99 -3.11 -4.63 6.00
N ARG A 100 -3.77 -3.96 6.96
CA ARG A 100 -4.10 -2.54 6.85
C ARG A 100 -2.85 -1.69 6.68
N VAL A 101 -1.83 -1.89 7.51
CA VAL A 101 -0.56 -1.16 7.41
C VAL A 101 0.14 -1.43 6.07
N GLN A 102 0.19 -2.68 5.62
CA GLN A 102 0.76 -3.03 4.31
C GLN A 102 0.05 -2.31 3.15
N ILE A 103 -1.29 -2.26 3.18
CA ILE A 103 -2.08 -1.54 2.18
C ILE A 103 -1.76 -0.04 2.26
N ARG A 104 -1.78 0.56 3.46
CA ARG A 104 -1.50 1.98 3.69
C ARG A 104 -0.12 2.39 3.16
N GLU A 105 0.93 1.66 3.54
CA GLU A 105 2.29 1.97 3.10
C GLU A 105 2.49 1.78 1.59
N THR A 106 1.79 0.81 0.99
CA THR A 106 1.81 0.62 -0.47
C THR A 106 1.15 1.81 -1.18
N ILE A 107 0.03 2.33 -0.66
CA ILE A 107 -0.64 3.51 -1.22
C ILE A 107 0.27 4.74 -1.10
N LYS A 108 0.89 4.98 0.05
CA LYS A 108 1.84 6.11 0.24
C LYS A 108 3.00 6.03 -0.75
N SER A 109 3.67 4.88 -0.81
CA SER A 109 4.78 4.65 -1.73
C SER A 109 4.37 4.82 -3.19
N HIS A 110 3.15 4.42 -3.54
CA HIS A 110 2.59 4.63 -4.88
C HIS A 110 2.42 6.12 -5.19
N LEU A 111 1.77 6.89 -4.32
CA LEU A 111 1.51 8.32 -4.55
C LEU A 111 2.82 9.12 -4.63
N GLU A 112 3.78 8.85 -3.75
CA GLU A 112 5.12 9.46 -3.79
C GLU A 112 5.83 9.16 -5.13
N LYS A 113 5.76 7.91 -5.58
CA LYS A 113 6.37 7.49 -6.86
C LYS A 113 5.66 8.10 -8.06
N GLU A 114 4.33 8.11 -8.06
CA GLU A 114 3.55 8.66 -9.17
C GLU A 114 3.75 10.18 -9.28
N GLU A 115 3.83 10.92 -8.16
CA GLU A 115 4.13 12.35 -8.19
C GLU A 115 5.51 12.66 -8.80
N ASP A 116 6.55 11.89 -8.41
CA ASP A 116 7.91 12.05 -8.99
C ASP A 116 7.92 11.80 -10.51
N LEU A 117 7.05 10.91 -10.98
CA LEU A 117 6.98 10.49 -12.39
C LEU A 117 5.93 11.22 -13.23
N PHE A 118 4.94 11.87 -12.59
CA PHE A 118 3.78 12.48 -13.24
C PHE A 118 4.18 13.49 -14.33
N ASN A 119 5.08 14.41 -14.00
CA ASN A 119 5.54 15.44 -14.95
C ASN A 119 6.42 14.86 -16.08
N ARG A 120 6.79 13.58 -16.00
CA ARG A 120 7.48 12.85 -17.07
C ARG A 120 6.50 12.08 -17.97
N GLY A 121 5.20 12.20 -17.71
CA GLY A 121 4.16 11.45 -18.39
C GLY A 121 4.20 9.95 -18.12
N ILE A 122 4.67 9.53 -16.92
CA ILE A 122 4.77 8.11 -16.57
C ILE A 122 3.75 7.82 -15.48
N LYS A 123 2.74 7.03 -15.82
CA LYS A 123 1.73 6.54 -14.88
C LYS A 123 2.29 5.37 -14.08
N THR A 124 2.03 5.36 -12.79
CA THR A 124 2.43 4.29 -11.88
C THR A 124 1.30 3.26 -11.67
N LEU A 125 1.66 1.99 -11.61
CA LEU A 125 0.77 0.89 -11.22
C LEU A 125 1.31 0.16 -10.00
N SER A 126 0.39 -0.29 -9.14
CA SER A 126 0.69 -1.13 -7.98
C SER A 126 -0.08 -2.43 -8.02
N LEU A 127 0.57 -3.53 -7.62
CA LEU A 127 -0.04 -4.86 -7.52
C LEU A 127 -0.19 -5.28 -6.07
N PHE A 128 -1.37 -5.78 -5.74
CA PHE A 128 -1.64 -6.50 -4.50
C PHE A 128 -1.90 -7.97 -4.81
N PHE A 129 -1.03 -8.85 -4.31
CA PHE A 129 -1.27 -10.28 -4.36
C PHE A 129 -1.98 -10.72 -3.08
N ILE A 130 -3.20 -11.22 -3.22
CA ILE A 130 -4.06 -11.64 -2.11
C ILE A 130 -4.16 -13.16 -2.00
N ASP A 131 -4.51 -13.64 -0.82
CA ASP A 131 -4.69 -15.05 -0.49
C ASP A 131 -6.06 -15.60 -0.91
N GLU A 132 -7.12 -14.81 -0.74
CA GLU A 132 -8.50 -15.19 -1.04
C GLU A 132 -9.22 -14.08 -1.80
N VAL A 133 -9.93 -14.44 -2.88
CA VAL A 133 -10.72 -13.49 -3.67
C VAL A 133 -11.81 -12.84 -2.81
N ALA A 134 -12.42 -13.59 -1.89
CA ALA A 134 -13.48 -13.11 -1.00
C ALA A 134 -13.02 -11.94 -0.10
N LYS A 135 -11.72 -11.78 0.16
CA LYS A 135 -11.19 -10.63 0.90
C LYS A 135 -11.20 -9.33 0.10
N TYR A 136 -11.30 -9.40 -1.22
CA TYR A 136 -11.43 -8.21 -2.06
C TYR A 136 -12.84 -8.07 -2.65
N ARG A 137 -13.46 -9.17 -3.12
CA ARG A 137 -14.76 -9.18 -3.78
C ARG A 137 -15.63 -10.29 -3.23
N GLN A 138 -16.86 -9.95 -2.86
CA GLN A 138 -17.90 -10.87 -2.42
C GLN A 138 -19.16 -10.64 -3.24
N TYR A 139 -20.15 -11.48 -3.05
CA TYR A 139 -21.47 -11.37 -3.69
C TYR A 139 -22.53 -11.50 -2.61
N ASP A 140 -23.56 -10.67 -2.68
CA ASP A 140 -24.71 -10.75 -1.80
C ASP A 140 -25.71 -11.86 -2.22
N GLU A 141 -26.85 -11.94 -1.53
CA GLU A 141 -27.89 -12.93 -1.81
C GLU A 141 -28.52 -12.77 -3.19
N ASP A 142 -28.51 -11.56 -3.75
CA ASP A 142 -29.03 -11.22 -5.08
C ASP A 142 -27.97 -11.41 -6.18
N GLY A 143 -26.73 -11.71 -5.81
CA GLY A 143 -25.60 -11.91 -6.72
C GLY A 143 -24.89 -10.62 -7.12
N GLU A 144 -25.21 -9.50 -6.46
CA GLU A 144 -24.54 -8.21 -6.70
C GLU A 144 -23.17 -8.18 -6.04
N GLU A 145 -22.20 -7.51 -6.69
CA GLU A 145 -20.84 -7.38 -6.19
C GLU A 145 -20.77 -6.47 -4.98
N ILE A 146 -20.19 -6.97 -3.88
CA ILE A 146 -19.84 -6.19 -2.69
C ILE A 146 -18.34 -6.25 -2.42
N LEU A 147 -17.81 -5.13 -1.91
CA LEU A 147 -16.40 -5.02 -1.62
C LEU A 147 -16.03 -5.82 -0.37
N GLY A 148 -15.05 -6.72 -0.50
CA GLY A 148 -14.52 -7.49 0.63
C GLY A 148 -13.63 -6.64 1.53
N GLU A 149 -13.14 -7.26 2.62
CA GLU A 149 -12.38 -6.58 3.68
C GLU A 149 -11.16 -5.78 3.16
N TYR A 150 -10.34 -6.37 2.27
CA TYR A 150 -9.16 -5.67 1.75
C TYR A 150 -9.52 -4.49 0.85
N GLY A 151 -10.60 -4.62 0.08
CA GLY A 151 -11.10 -3.51 -0.73
C GLY A 151 -11.63 -2.37 0.14
N GLN A 152 -12.37 -2.68 1.21
CA GLN A 152 -12.87 -1.68 2.17
C GLN A 152 -11.73 -0.97 2.89
N ILE A 153 -10.73 -1.73 3.38
CA ILE A 153 -9.51 -1.17 3.99
C ILE A 153 -8.81 -0.25 2.99
N PHE A 154 -8.64 -0.70 1.74
CA PHE A 154 -7.99 0.09 0.70
C PHE A 154 -8.69 1.43 0.47
N GLU A 155 -10.01 1.43 0.27
CA GLU A 155 -10.75 2.67 0.04
C GLU A 155 -10.70 3.63 1.23
N GLN A 156 -10.76 3.11 2.44
CA GLN A 156 -10.63 3.92 3.65
C GLN A 156 -9.24 4.55 3.74
N GLU A 157 -8.17 3.74 3.67
CA GLU A 157 -6.79 4.22 3.78
C GLU A 157 -6.43 5.18 2.63
N TYR A 158 -6.88 4.89 1.41
CA TYR A 158 -6.67 5.78 0.25
C TYR A 158 -7.30 7.16 0.49
N ASN A 159 -8.56 7.21 0.93
CA ASN A 159 -9.24 8.46 1.20
C ASN A 159 -8.56 9.27 2.31
N ASP A 160 -8.09 8.61 3.37
CA ASP A 160 -7.41 9.27 4.48
C ASP A 160 -6.04 9.80 4.06
N ILE A 161 -5.26 9.01 3.31
CA ILE A 161 -3.96 9.43 2.78
C ILE A 161 -4.13 10.61 1.80
N VAL A 162 -5.05 10.53 0.86
CA VAL A 162 -5.25 11.60 -0.14
C VAL A 162 -5.68 12.91 0.52
N LYS A 163 -6.54 12.89 1.56
CA LYS A 163 -6.88 14.08 2.33
C LYS A 163 -5.68 14.74 2.97
N GLU A 164 -4.74 13.95 3.49
CA GLU A 164 -3.51 14.45 4.10
C GLU A 164 -2.49 14.91 3.06
N TYR A 165 -2.44 14.21 1.92
CA TYR A 165 -1.51 14.45 0.83
C TYR A 165 -1.79 15.75 0.07
N ILE A 166 -3.07 16.11 -0.08
CA ILE A 166 -3.49 17.33 -0.77
C ILE A 166 -3.26 18.53 0.13
N THR A 167 -2.34 19.41 -0.27
CA THR A 167 -1.99 20.63 0.45
C THR A 167 -2.78 21.84 -0.06
N LYS A 168 -2.68 23.00 0.66
CA LYS A 168 -3.32 24.24 0.22
C LYS A 168 -2.74 24.79 -1.09
N LEU A 169 -1.49 24.48 -1.41
CA LEU A 169 -0.82 24.82 -2.67
C LEU A 169 -0.73 23.55 -3.51
N GLU A 170 -1.84 23.21 -4.15
CA GLU A 170 -1.96 21.98 -4.93
C GLU A 170 -1.02 21.96 -6.13
N THR A 171 -0.24 20.88 -6.26
CA THR A 171 0.52 20.58 -7.47
C THR A 171 -0.42 20.15 -8.60
N SER A 172 0.09 20.08 -9.84
CA SER A 172 -0.68 19.54 -10.98
C SER A 172 -1.11 18.10 -10.74
N TYR A 173 -0.27 17.31 -10.07
CA TYR A 173 -0.56 15.93 -9.70
C TYR A 173 -1.67 15.85 -8.63
N GLN A 174 -1.62 16.69 -7.59
CA GLN A 174 -2.65 16.73 -6.55
C GLN A 174 -4.02 17.15 -7.10
N LYS A 175 -4.05 18.08 -8.06
CA LYS A 175 -5.29 18.43 -8.77
C LYS A 175 -5.85 17.23 -9.54
N TYR A 176 -4.98 16.52 -10.25
CA TYR A 176 -5.36 15.31 -10.98
C TYR A 176 -5.94 14.24 -10.04
N LEU A 177 -5.33 14.01 -8.86
CA LEU A 177 -5.83 13.04 -7.88
C LEU A 177 -7.23 13.38 -7.36
N LYS A 178 -7.52 14.66 -7.15
CA LYS A 178 -8.78 15.14 -6.60
C LYS A 178 -10.00 14.78 -7.45
N ASP A 179 -9.81 14.70 -8.77
CA ASP A 179 -10.87 14.47 -9.73
C ASP A 179 -11.24 12.98 -9.87
N ILE A 180 -10.52 12.09 -9.17
CA ILE A 180 -10.70 10.65 -9.30
C ILE A 180 -11.36 10.07 -8.06
N ALA A 181 -12.52 9.43 -8.25
CA ALA A 181 -13.19 8.72 -7.17
C ALA A 181 -12.39 7.46 -6.77
N VAL A 182 -12.27 7.19 -5.47
CA VAL A 182 -11.47 6.07 -4.95
C VAL A 182 -11.87 4.73 -5.57
N LYS A 183 -13.16 4.45 -5.73
CA LYS A 183 -13.69 3.22 -6.34
C LYS A 183 -13.20 2.95 -7.77
N ASP A 184 -12.80 4.00 -8.49
CA ASP A 184 -12.30 3.89 -9.85
C ASP A 184 -10.78 3.67 -9.90
N THR A 185 -10.06 3.88 -8.78
CA THR A 185 -8.60 3.76 -8.70
C THR A 185 -8.11 2.33 -8.63
N HIS A 186 -8.97 1.37 -8.28
CA HIS A 186 -8.56 -0.03 -8.08
C HIS A 186 -9.50 -1.01 -8.76
N LYS A 187 -8.94 -2.14 -9.20
CA LYS A 187 -9.70 -3.25 -9.81
C LYS A 187 -9.16 -4.60 -9.36
N GLY A 188 -10.05 -5.59 -9.28
CA GLY A 188 -9.70 -6.98 -9.06
C GLY A 188 -9.49 -7.71 -10.39
N TYR A 189 -8.43 -8.51 -10.47
CA TYR A 189 -8.17 -9.43 -11.57
C TYR A 189 -8.13 -10.86 -11.03
N PHE A 190 -9.20 -11.62 -11.27
CA PHE A 190 -9.41 -12.95 -10.72
C PHE A 190 -9.94 -13.91 -11.79
N SER A 191 -9.83 -15.20 -11.51
CA SER A 191 -10.55 -16.22 -12.26
C SER A 191 -12.05 -16.10 -12.01
N ILE A 192 -12.89 -16.42 -13.00
CA ILE A 192 -14.34 -16.43 -12.86
C ILE A 192 -14.91 -17.85 -13.00
N ASP A 193 -16.03 -18.08 -12.35
CA ASP A 193 -16.82 -19.31 -12.50
C ASP A 193 -17.77 -19.24 -13.71
N LYS A 194 -18.54 -20.28 -13.92
CA LYS A 194 -19.53 -20.36 -15.01
C LYS A 194 -20.68 -19.35 -14.88
N LYS A 195 -20.86 -18.74 -13.70
CA LYS A 195 -21.87 -17.71 -13.43
C LYS A 195 -21.30 -16.30 -13.56
N GLY A 196 -19.99 -16.16 -13.84
CA GLY A 196 -19.30 -14.88 -13.91
C GLY A 196 -18.77 -14.37 -12.57
N HIS A 197 -18.88 -15.14 -11.49
CA HIS A 197 -18.38 -14.73 -10.18
C HIS A 197 -16.87 -14.95 -10.05
N ALA A 198 -16.18 -13.99 -9.47
CA ALA A 198 -14.76 -14.09 -9.18
C ALA A 198 -14.49 -15.15 -8.10
N ILE A 199 -13.57 -16.06 -8.37
CA ILE A 199 -13.23 -17.21 -7.51
C ILE A 199 -11.71 -17.36 -7.35
N ASP A 200 -11.32 -18.06 -6.29
CA ASP A 200 -9.93 -18.49 -6.11
C ASP A 200 -9.51 -19.45 -7.22
N SER A 201 -8.39 -19.13 -7.86
CA SER A 201 -7.84 -19.99 -8.90
C SER A 201 -7.39 -21.32 -8.30
N LYS A 202 -8.07 -22.41 -8.63
CA LYS A 202 -7.59 -23.77 -8.32
C LYS A 202 -6.52 -24.15 -9.33
N ILE A 203 -5.31 -24.45 -8.83
CA ILE A 203 -4.23 -24.98 -9.66
C ILE A 203 -4.63 -26.39 -10.14
N LYS A 204 -5.32 -26.48 -11.25
CA LYS A 204 -5.41 -27.71 -12.02
C LYS A 204 -4.22 -27.75 -12.98
N ARG A 205 -3.29 -28.70 -12.80
CA ARG A 205 -2.26 -28.96 -13.80
C ARG A 205 -2.94 -29.21 -15.14
N GLY A 206 -2.72 -28.31 -16.11
CA GLY A 206 -3.14 -28.48 -17.50
C GLY A 206 -4.44 -27.80 -17.97
N ALA A 207 -4.95 -26.77 -17.26
CA ALA A 207 -6.03 -25.94 -17.77
C ALA A 207 -5.50 -24.54 -18.09
N ASP A 208 -5.35 -24.25 -19.37
CA ASP A 208 -5.18 -22.91 -19.91
C ASP A 208 -6.53 -22.17 -19.85
N PHE A 209 -6.49 -20.90 -19.39
CA PHE A 209 -7.51 -19.86 -19.47
C PHE A 209 -8.52 -19.73 -18.33
N SER A 210 -8.52 -18.52 -17.74
CA SER A 210 -9.62 -17.97 -16.95
C SER A 210 -10.46 -17.05 -17.83
N ASP A 211 -11.80 -17.15 -17.70
CA ASP A 211 -12.77 -16.41 -18.51
C ASP A 211 -13.19 -15.06 -17.89
N ASP A 212 -12.27 -14.31 -17.28
CA ASP A 212 -12.59 -12.98 -16.72
C ASP A 212 -12.49 -11.89 -17.82
N ILE A 213 -13.63 -11.54 -18.42
CA ILE A 213 -13.66 -10.77 -19.68
C ILE A 213 -13.39 -9.27 -19.46
N SER A 214 -13.85 -8.63 -18.38
CA SER A 214 -13.77 -7.17 -18.23
C SER A 214 -12.43 -6.67 -17.67
N ALA A 215 -11.96 -7.25 -16.57
CA ALA A 215 -10.66 -6.92 -16.01
C ALA A 215 -9.52 -7.51 -16.86
N TYR A 216 -9.76 -8.68 -17.47
CA TYR A 216 -8.87 -9.31 -18.42
C TYR A 216 -8.61 -8.43 -19.65
N ASP A 217 -9.66 -7.84 -20.24
CA ASP A 217 -9.52 -6.99 -21.43
C ASP A 217 -8.74 -5.72 -21.13
N LEU A 218 -8.94 -5.06 -19.98
CA LEU A 218 -8.19 -3.89 -19.59
C LEU A 218 -6.72 -4.22 -19.29
N ILE A 219 -6.47 -5.27 -18.53
CA ILE A 219 -5.15 -5.60 -18.00
C ILE A 219 -4.28 -6.29 -19.05
N LEU A 220 -4.83 -7.17 -19.87
CA LEU A 220 -4.07 -7.97 -20.84
C LEU A 220 -4.19 -7.47 -22.30
N LYS A 221 -5.38 -7.08 -22.75
CA LYS A 221 -5.60 -6.66 -24.15
C LYS A 221 -5.40 -5.17 -24.35
N ASN A 222 -5.80 -4.33 -23.38
CA ASN A 222 -5.71 -2.87 -23.47
C ASN A 222 -4.59 -2.31 -22.58
N LYS A 223 -3.40 -2.89 -22.67
CA LYS A 223 -2.24 -2.47 -21.86
C LYS A 223 -1.93 -0.96 -22.02
N GLU A 224 -2.06 -0.44 -23.23
CA GLU A 224 -1.84 0.98 -23.53
C GLU A 224 -2.85 1.87 -22.80
N ARG A 225 -4.14 1.48 -22.80
CA ARG A 225 -5.17 2.21 -22.05
C ARG A 225 -4.87 2.21 -20.54
N LEU A 226 -4.44 1.09 -19.99
CA LEU A 226 -4.08 1.01 -18.56
C LEU A 226 -2.91 1.95 -18.20
N LEU A 227 -2.04 2.24 -19.17
CA LEU A 227 -0.92 3.16 -19.00
C LEU A 227 -1.29 4.63 -19.21
N SER A 228 -2.47 4.93 -19.77
CA SER A 228 -2.97 6.30 -19.92
C SER A 228 -3.41 6.89 -18.59
N PHE A 229 -3.19 8.19 -18.39
CA PHE A 229 -3.76 8.93 -17.26
C PHE A 229 -5.28 9.08 -17.34
N ASP A 230 -5.89 8.89 -18.52
CA ASP A 230 -7.34 8.90 -18.69
C ASP A 230 -8.03 7.68 -18.06
N GLU A 231 -7.29 6.58 -17.88
CA GLU A 231 -7.78 5.42 -17.14
C GLU A 231 -7.44 5.59 -15.64
N PRO A 232 -8.42 5.70 -14.75
CA PRO A 232 -8.19 5.97 -13.33
C PRO A 232 -7.58 4.78 -12.57
N THR A 233 -7.68 3.57 -13.07
CA THR A 233 -7.14 2.36 -12.41
C THR A 233 -5.63 2.45 -12.26
N ARG A 234 -5.16 2.32 -11.03
CA ARG A 234 -3.75 2.34 -10.63
C ARG A 234 -3.35 1.16 -9.77
N PHE A 235 -4.31 0.61 -9.03
CA PHE A 235 -4.09 -0.49 -8.10
C PHE A 235 -4.82 -1.74 -8.59
N ILE A 236 -4.11 -2.85 -8.66
CA ILE A 236 -4.64 -4.10 -9.18
C ILE A 236 -4.52 -5.15 -8.09
N PHE A 237 -5.66 -5.72 -7.69
CA PHE A 237 -5.71 -6.86 -6.77
C PHE A 237 -5.78 -8.15 -7.56
N SER A 238 -4.92 -9.12 -7.23
CA SER A 238 -4.88 -10.40 -7.94
C SER A 238 -4.61 -11.56 -6.98
N HIS A 239 -5.28 -12.69 -7.19
CA HIS A 239 -4.99 -13.93 -6.45
C HIS A 239 -3.86 -14.70 -7.11
N SER A 240 -4.09 -15.27 -8.28
CA SER A 240 -3.09 -16.08 -9.00
C SER A 240 -3.06 -15.83 -10.52
N ALA A 241 -4.09 -15.16 -11.04
CA ALA A 241 -4.29 -15.03 -12.48
C ALA A 241 -3.16 -14.30 -13.22
N LEU A 242 -2.45 -13.38 -12.52
CA LEU A 242 -1.29 -12.66 -13.09
C LEU A 242 0.02 -13.47 -13.07
N ARG A 243 0.00 -14.76 -12.67
CA ARG A 243 1.24 -15.55 -12.55
C ARG A 243 1.92 -15.83 -13.87
N GLU A 244 1.16 -15.99 -14.96
CA GLU A 244 1.70 -16.36 -16.27
C GLU A 244 1.34 -15.33 -17.34
N GLY A 245 2.35 -14.83 -18.07
CA GLY A 245 2.18 -14.00 -19.27
C GLY A 245 1.85 -12.53 -19.07
N TRP A 246 1.56 -12.07 -17.86
CA TRP A 246 1.32 -10.64 -17.62
C TRP A 246 2.64 -9.88 -17.46
N ASP A 247 2.83 -8.88 -18.31
CA ASP A 247 3.96 -7.97 -18.27
C ASP A 247 3.47 -6.53 -18.51
N ASN A 248 3.42 -5.73 -17.47
CA ASN A 248 3.17 -4.30 -17.61
C ASN A 248 4.42 -3.53 -17.18
N PRO A 249 4.95 -2.64 -18.03
CA PRO A 249 6.22 -1.98 -17.77
C PRO A 249 6.16 -0.97 -16.61
N ASN A 250 4.96 -0.47 -16.26
CA ASN A 250 4.81 0.59 -15.27
C ASN A 250 4.39 0.09 -13.88
N VAL A 251 4.64 -1.16 -13.56
CA VAL A 251 4.44 -1.69 -12.19
C VAL A 251 5.65 -1.32 -11.34
N PHE A 252 5.44 -0.46 -10.37
CA PHE A 252 6.48 0.03 -9.48
C PHE A 252 6.35 -0.45 -8.03
N GLN A 253 5.15 -0.83 -7.58
CA GLN A 253 4.94 -1.40 -6.25
C GLN A 253 4.31 -2.77 -6.36
N ILE A 254 4.80 -3.69 -5.53
CA ILE A 254 4.25 -5.04 -5.40
C ILE A 254 4.08 -5.34 -3.91
N CYS A 255 2.84 -5.49 -3.49
CA CYS A 255 2.50 -5.85 -2.13
C CYS A 255 1.91 -7.27 -2.07
N THR A 256 2.44 -8.11 -1.18
CA THR A 256 1.94 -9.47 -0.98
C THR A 256 1.17 -9.54 0.33
N LEU A 257 -0.17 -9.59 0.23
CA LEU A 257 -1.11 -9.69 1.36
C LEU A 257 -1.44 -11.14 1.74
N LYS A 258 -0.61 -12.09 1.37
CA LYS A 258 -0.79 -13.51 1.65
C LYS A 258 0.39 -14.07 2.43
N HIS A 259 0.15 -15.09 3.23
CA HIS A 259 1.25 -15.86 3.81
C HIS A 259 1.98 -16.62 2.70
N SER A 260 3.27 -16.39 2.53
CA SER A 260 4.10 -17.09 1.56
C SER A 260 5.45 -17.43 2.18
N ASP A 261 5.68 -18.73 2.36
CA ASP A 261 6.98 -19.27 2.79
C ASP A 261 7.91 -19.55 1.60
N SER A 262 7.39 -19.41 0.37
CA SER A 262 8.13 -19.71 -0.86
C SER A 262 8.94 -18.53 -1.36
N THR A 263 10.26 -18.57 -1.17
CA THR A 263 11.20 -17.59 -1.76
C THR A 263 11.15 -17.57 -3.29
N THR A 264 10.88 -18.70 -3.93
CA THR A 264 10.74 -18.80 -5.39
C THR A 264 9.48 -18.09 -5.87
N GLY A 265 8.35 -18.25 -5.16
CA GLY A 265 7.10 -17.54 -5.45
C GLY A 265 7.28 -16.03 -5.35
N LYS A 266 7.89 -15.54 -4.28
CA LYS A 266 8.19 -14.11 -4.10
C LYS A 266 9.08 -13.55 -5.22
N ARG A 267 10.14 -14.28 -5.63
CA ARG A 267 11.00 -13.86 -6.74
C ARG A 267 10.26 -13.76 -8.07
N GLN A 268 9.34 -14.67 -8.34
CA GLN A 268 8.51 -14.64 -9.55
C GLN A 268 7.54 -13.46 -9.56
N GLU A 269 6.96 -13.13 -8.41
CA GLU A 269 6.09 -11.96 -8.24
C GLU A 269 6.87 -10.66 -8.46
N VAL A 270 8.04 -10.51 -7.84
CA VAL A 270 8.95 -9.35 -8.00
C VAL A 270 9.42 -9.21 -9.45
N GLY A 271 9.74 -10.31 -10.12
CA GLY A 271 10.20 -10.31 -11.52
C GLY A 271 9.22 -9.67 -12.51
N ARG A 272 7.95 -9.52 -12.13
CA ARG A 272 6.92 -8.87 -12.96
C ARG A 272 7.02 -7.35 -12.96
N GLY A 273 7.56 -6.74 -11.89
CA GLY A 273 7.84 -5.30 -11.81
C GLY A 273 9.21 -4.88 -12.39
N LEU A 274 10.04 -5.84 -12.81
CA LEU A 274 11.37 -5.54 -13.33
C LEU A 274 11.34 -5.29 -14.84
N ARG A 275 10.71 -4.20 -15.26
CA ARG A 275 10.64 -3.75 -16.65
C ARG A 275 11.06 -2.28 -16.76
N LEU A 276 11.58 -1.90 -17.93
CA LEU A 276 11.76 -0.48 -18.26
C LEU A 276 10.39 0.14 -18.53
N CYS A 277 10.03 1.14 -17.74
CA CYS A 277 8.74 1.82 -17.87
C CYS A 277 8.64 2.63 -19.16
N VAL A 278 7.40 2.95 -19.52
CA VAL A 278 7.07 3.76 -20.69
C VAL A 278 6.28 5.01 -20.28
N ASN A 279 6.45 6.10 -21.03
CA ASN A 279 5.66 7.31 -20.87
C ASN A 279 4.36 7.26 -21.68
N GLN A 280 3.57 8.36 -21.66
CA GLN A 280 2.31 8.48 -22.41
C GLN A 280 2.50 8.38 -23.93
N ASP A 281 3.68 8.70 -24.47
CA ASP A 281 4.00 8.62 -25.90
C ASP A 281 4.52 7.24 -26.31
N GLY A 282 4.57 6.26 -25.35
CA GLY A 282 5.07 4.91 -25.60
C GLY A 282 6.59 4.77 -25.61
N PHE A 283 7.34 5.84 -25.27
CA PHE A 283 8.80 5.77 -25.20
C PHE A 283 9.26 5.06 -23.92
N ARG A 284 10.20 4.12 -24.08
CA ARG A 284 10.84 3.45 -22.94
C ARG A 284 11.84 4.36 -22.25
N MET A 285 11.84 4.33 -20.92
CA MET A 285 12.77 5.08 -20.08
C MET A 285 14.07 4.28 -19.88
N ASP A 286 14.78 4.05 -20.97
CA ASP A 286 16.09 3.40 -21.00
C ASP A 286 17.25 4.40 -20.83
N GLU A 287 18.49 3.91 -20.83
CA GLU A 287 19.69 4.75 -20.69
C GLU A 287 19.83 5.78 -21.81
N GLN A 288 19.38 5.45 -23.02
CA GLN A 288 19.46 6.37 -24.17
C GLN A 288 18.46 7.52 -24.04
N SER A 289 17.27 7.23 -23.49
CA SER A 289 16.18 8.21 -23.36
C SER A 289 16.36 9.15 -22.16
N VAL A 290 16.84 8.64 -21.02
CA VAL A 290 16.86 9.40 -19.75
C VAL A 290 18.26 9.58 -19.14
N GLY A 291 19.27 8.91 -19.69
CA GLY A 291 20.63 8.92 -19.18
C GLY A 291 20.87 7.95 -18.02
N LYS A 292 22.13 7.56 -17.85
CA LYS A 292 22.58 6.51 -16.94
C LYS A 292 22.22 6.76 -15.47
N SER A 293 22.24 7.99 -15.01
CA SER A 293 21.93 8.35 -13.62
C SER A 293 20.43 8.25 -13.30
N LEU A 294 19.57 8.52 -14.28
CA LEU A 294 18.11 8.55 -14.08
C LEU A 294 17.43 7.22 -14.35
N VAL A 295 17.98 6.38 -15.23
CA VAL A 295 17.37 5.10 -15.60
C VAL A 295 17.10 4.21 -14.37
N HIS A 296 18.05 4.14 -13.45
CA HIS A 296 17.91 3.35 -12.22
C HIS A 296 16.93 3.99 -11.23
N LYS A 297 16.96 5.33 -11.11
CA LYS A 297 16.04 6.06 -10.21
C LYS A 297 14.59 5.89 -10.66
N ILE A 298 14.33 6.05 -11.96
CA ILE A 298 12.99 5.95 -12.55
C ILE A 298 12.47 4.52 -12.45
N ASN A 299 13.27 3.51 -12.84
CA ASN A 299 12.83 2.11 -12.98
C ASN A 299 12.97 1.28 -11.69
N LYS A 300 13.21 1.89 -10.52
CA LYS A 300 13.35 1.17 -9.26
C LYS A 300 11.97 0.78 -8.71
N PRO A 301 11.63 -0.52 -8.59
CA PRO A 301 10.43 -0.98 -7.93
C PRO A 301 10.60 -1.01 -6.41
N THR A 302 9.46 -0.99 -5.68
CA THR A 302 9.34 -1.26 -4.25
C THR A 302 8.56 -2.56 -4.03
N VAL A 303 9.00 -3.41 -3.07
CA VAL A 303 8.37 -4.71 -2.75
C VAL A 303 8.20 -4.82 -1.25
#